data_d4891fdb2fbc7aaa3fdb517e91ba900f
#
_entry.id   d4891fdb2fbc7aaa3fdb517e91ba900f
#
_cell.length_a   1.000
_cell.length_b   1.000
_cell.length_c   1.000
_cell.angle_alpha   90.00
_cell.angle_beta   90.00
_cell.angle_gamma   90.00
#
_symmetry.space_group_name_H-M   'P 1'
#
loop_
_entity.id
_entity.type
_entity.pdbx_description
1 polymer ?
#
loop_
_entity_poly.entity_id
_entity_poly.type
_entity_poly.pdbx_seq_one_letter_code
_entity_poly.pdbx_strand_id
1 'polypeptide(L)'
;IVVPSIAIREGVFKSFESMAEHFAEEYGKRMQYFIYNSKQLAKIEAFASDNNIHAMIINTQAFNVSLNEDKNKEGRAGDATARIIFSRRDDFGSRKPIDILAKTNPIMIIDEPQSVLGTDANNATRKGIKLFNPLFTLLYSATHREIFNQVYRLDAIDAYNKKLVKKIEVRSVHQVGSTATNGYVYLDEIVISKGNPQARLGFDVKTTNGTRQTIRLVGEGFDLKEQSGGLQEYADNFKVERIDGLTNTVHFLNGLMLHPGEVVGSVNEDILRRNQIRE
;
A
#
# COMPACT_ATOMS: atom_id res chain seq x y z
N ILE A 1 16.99 0.79 -14.53
CA ILE A 1 15.78 0.55 -13.72
C ILE A 1 14.84 1.71 -13.95
N VAL A 2 13.62 1.44 -14.38
CA VAL A 2 12.58 2.45 -14.64
C VAL A 2 11.55 2.39 -13.53
N VAL A 3 11.28 3.53 -12.90
CA VAL A 3 10.38 3.66 -11.76
C VAL A 3 9.30 4.72 -12.02
N PRO A 4 8.08 4.58 -11.43
CA PRO A 4 6.98 5.50 -11.71
C PRO A 4 7.09 6.84 -11.00
N SER A 5 7.81 6.92 -9.87
CA SER A 5 7.85 8.14 -9.04
C SER A 5 9.24 8.46 -8.49
N ILE A 6 9.40 9.72 -8.06
CA ILE A 6 10.64 10.19 -7.42
C ILE A 6 10.88 9.46 -6.08
N ALA A 7 9.83 9.22 -5.30
CA ALA A 7 9.95 8.53 -4.01
C ALA A 7 10.50 7.10 -4.17
N ILE A 8 9.98 6.35 -5.16
CA ILE A 8 10.47 5.00 -5.47
C ILE A 8 11.91 5.08 -5.99
N ARG A 9 12.24 6.06 -6.82
CA ARG A 9 13.60 6.27 -7.33
C ARG A 9 14.62 6.43 -6.21
N GLU A 10 14.33 7.29 -5.23
CA GLU A 10 15.19 7.51 -4.06
C GLU A 10 15.24 6.25 -3.16
N GLY A 11 14.14 5.53 -3.03
CA GLY A 11 14.09 4.25 -2.31
C GLY A 11 15.00 3.20 -2.93
N VAL A 12 14.96 3.02 -4.25
CA VAL A 12 15.84 2.08 -4.99
C VAL A 12 17.31 2.49 -4.84
N PHE A 13 17.60 3.79 -4.95
CA PHE A 13 18.95 4.31 -4.77
C PHE A 13 19.50 4.00 -3.36
N LYS A 14 18.71 4.28 -2.33
CA LYS A 14 19.05 3.95 -0.93
C LYS A 14 19.22 2.45 -0.69
N SER A 15 18.41 1.62 -1.33
CA SER A 15 18.56 0.17 -1.23
C SER A 15 19.92 -0.32 -1.79
N PHE A 16 20.35 0.23 -2.91
CA PHE A 16 21.68 -0.07 -3.43
C PHE A 16 22.80 0.42 -2.52
N GLU A 17 22.64 1.59 -1.93
CA GLU A 17 23.60 2.14 -0.97
C GLU A 17 23.73 1.25 0.26
N SER A 18 22.61 0.86 0.88
CA SER A 18 22.59 0.06 2.11
C SER A 18 23.06 -1.39 1.91
N MET A 19 22.88 -1.95 0.70
CA MET A 19 23.25 -3.33 0.38
C MET A 19 24.54 -3.45 -0.43
N ALA A 20 25.27 -2.37 -0.67
CA ALA A 20 26.45 -2.35 -1.53
C ALA A 20 27.54 -3.32 -1.09
N GLU A 21 27.79 -3.40 0.21
CA GLU A 21 28.81 -4.33 0.77
C GLU A 21 28.34 -5.78 0.68
N HIS A 22 27.09 -6.07 1.02
CA HIS A 22 26.52 -7.41 0.88
C HIS A 22 26.64 -7.93 -0.55
N PHE A 23 26.30 -7.14 -1.55
CA PHE A 23 26.46 -7.55 -2.95
C PHE A 23 27.91 -7.69 -3.36
N ALA A 24 28.81 -6.86 -2.84
CA ALA A 24 30.23 -6.98 -3.12
C ALA A 24 30.82 -8.29 -2.55
N GLU A 25 30.38 -8.71 -1.37
CA GLU A 25 30.77 -9.97 -0.74
C GLU A 25 30.23 -11.18 -1.51
N GLU A 26 28.93 -11.18 -1.85
CA GLU A 26 28.26 -12.30 -2.53
C GLU A 26 28.75 -12.50 -3.98
N TYR A 27 28.96 -11.42 -4.73
CA TYR A 27 29.29 -11.49 -6.16
C TYR A 27 30.72 -11.15 -6.48
N GLY A 28 31.56 -10.80 -5.51
CA GLY A 28 32.96 -10.45 -5.70
C GLY A 28 33.18 -9.18 -6.52
N LYS A 29 32.12 -8.37 -6.76
CA LYS A 29 32.19 -7.14 -7.57
C LYS A 29 31.31 -6.05 -6.96
N ARG A 30 31.82 -4.83 -6.96
CA ARG A 30 31.02 -3.66 -6.59
C ARG A 30 30.23 -3.16 -7.80
N MET A 31 28.94 -3.01 -7.64
CA MET A 31 28.07 -2.39 -8.64
C MET A 31 28.21 -0.86 -8.56
N GLN A 32 28.32 -0.21 -9.73
CA GLN A 32 28.23 1.23 -9.88
C GLN A 32 26.77 1.60 -10.12
N TYR A 33 26.22 2.57 -9.41
CA TYR A 33 24.82 2.97 -9.56
C TYR A 33 24.67 4.49 -9.49
N PHE A 34 23.71 5.00 -10.23
CA PHE A 34 23.41 6.43 -10.24
C PHE A 34 21.97 6.71 -10.65
N ILE A 35 21.46 7.85 -10.20
CA ILE A 35 20.21 8.39 -10.69
C ILE A 35 20.49 9.19 -11.97
N TYR A 36 19.69 8.94 -13.03
CA TYR A 36 19.74 9.74 -14.24
C TYR A 36 19.51 11.23 -13.92
N ASN A 37 20.45 12.06 -14.40
CA ASN A 37 20.34 13.49 -14.28
C ASN A 37 20.80 14.14 -15.59
N SER A 38 19.92 14.91 -16.21
CA SER A 38 20.18 15.61 -17.48
C SER A 38 21.36 16.59 -17.43
N LYS A 39 21.81 16.98 -16.23
CA LYS A 39 22.97 17.84 -16.00
C LYS A 39 24.30 17.07 -15.79
N GLN A 40 24.26 15.74 -15.71
CA GLN A 40 25.41 14.90 -15.40
C GLN A 40 25.55 13.76 -16.43
N LEU A 41 25.62 14.14 -17.71
CA LEU A 41 25.67 13.18 -18.82
C LEU A 41 26.95 12.32 -18.84
N ALA A 42 28.05 12.78 -18.25
CA ALA A 42 29.28 12.02 -18.12
C ALA A 42 29.09 10.65 -17.43
N LYS A 43 28.10 10.51 -16.55
CA LYS A 43 27.75 9.23 -15.94
C LYS A 43 27.19 8.21 -16.94
N ILE A 44 26.57 8.67 -18.02
CA ILE A 44 26.10 7.83 -19.13
C ILE A 44 27.30 7.29 -19.95
N GLU A 45 28.33 8.09 -20.12
CA GLU A 45 29.55 7.62 -20.79
C GLU A 45 30.25 6.55 -19.98
N ALA A 46 30.38 6.75 -18.67
CA ALA A 46 30.92 5.75 -17.77
C ALA A 46 30.10 4.44 -17.81
N PHE A 47 28.76 4.56 -17.77
CA PHE A 47 27.83 3.43 -17.90
C PHE A 47 28.05 2.65 -19.21
N ALA A 48 28.40 3.31 -20.30
CA ALA A 48 28.55 2.69 -21.61
C ALA A 48 29.96 2.18 -21.93
N SER A 49 31.01 2.65 -21.25
CA SER A 49 32.41 2.36 -21.56
C SER A 49 33.10 1.48 -20.53
N ASP A 50 32.56 1.33 -19.35
CA ASP A 50 33.12 0.53 -18.27
C ASP A 50 32.62 -0.92 -18.33
N ASN A 51 33.52 -1.87 -18.01
CA ASN A 51 33.18 -3.30 -17.94
C ASN A 51 32.63 -3.77 -16.57
N ASN A 52 32.41 -2.85 -15.67
CA ASN A 52 31.79 -3.15 -14.38
C ASN A 52 30.25 -3.30 -14.49
N ILE A 53 29.64 -3.79 -13.44
CA ILE A 53 28.18 -3.82 -13.34
C ILE A 53 27.68 -2.41 -13.02
N HIS A 54 26.90 -1.84 -13.93
CA HIS A 54 26.30 -0.53 -13.77
C HIS A 54 24.77 -0.59 -13.68
N ALA A 55 24.19 0.22 -12.80
CA ALA A 55 22.75 0.41 -12.72
C ALA A 55 22.40 1.91 -12.83
N MET A 56 21.62 2.26 -13.83
CA MET A 56 21.00 3.59 -13.96
C MET A 56 19.54 3.53 -13.48
N ILE A 57 19.19 4.42 -12.56
CA ILE A 57 17.81 4.56 -12.07
C ILE A 57 17.20 5.78 -12.74
N ILE A 58 16.07 5.60 -13.42
CA ILE A 58 15.41 6.67 -14.19
C ILE A 58 13.90 6.62 -13.95
N ASN A 59 13.29 7.78 -13.76
CA ASN A 59 11.84 7.88 -13.72
C ASN A 59 11.26 8.17 -15.12
N THR A 60 10.02 7.80 -15.33
CA THR A 60 9.33 7.93 -16.64
C THR A 60 9.30 9.36 -17.15
N GLN A 61 9.24 10.34 -16.27
CA GLN A 61 9.21 11.76 -16.63
C GLN A 61 10.45 12.22 -17.38
N ALA A 62 11.58 11.52 -17.23
CA ALA A 62 12.82 11.86 -17.90
C ALA A 62 12.83 11.54 -19.41
N PHE A 63 11.91 10.70 -19.88
CA PHE A 63 11.84 10.28 -21.29
C PHE A 63 10.41 10.16 -21.84
N ASN A 64 9.39 10.48 -21.05
CA ASN A 64 7.98 10.48 -21.48
C ASN A 64 7.65 11.79 -22.18
N VAL A 65 8.15 11.97 -23.39
CA VAL A 65 7.85 13.14 -24.24
C VAL A 65 7.27 12.71 -25.58
N SER A 66 6.38 13.54 -26.12
CA SER A 66 5.96 13.39 -27.49
C SER A 66 7.14 13.65 -28.42
N LEU A 67 7.53 12.66 -29.20
CA LEU A 67 8.59 12.76 -30.20
C LEU A 67 8.14 13.50 -31.46
N ASN A 68 6.88 13.98 -31.53
CA ASN A 68 6.36 14.75 -32.65
C ASN A 68 6.84 16.20 -32.56
N GLU A 69 7.70 16.60 -33.46
CA GLU A 69 8.28 17.94 -33.54
C GLU A 69 7.22 19.06 -33.72
N ASP A 70 6.08 18.76 -34.37
CA ASP A 70 5.03 19.74 -34.65
C ASP A 70 4.16 20.14 -33.45
N LYS A 71 4.12 19.36 -32.39
CA LYS A 71 3.36 19.65 -31.16
C LYS A 71 4.18 20.42 -30.11
N ASN A 72 5.41 20.80 -30.42
CA ASN A 72 6.42 21.29 -29.49
C ASN A 72 6.50 22.81 -29.35
N LYS A 73 5.54 23.57 -29.93
CA LYS A 73 5.59 25.04 -29.92
C LYS A 73 5.06 25.72 -28.67
N GLU A 74 4.42 25.00 -27.77
CA GLU A 74 3.94 25.57 -26.50
C GLU A 74 4.56 24.83 -25.30
N GLY A 75 5.66 25.42 -24.80
CA GLY A 75 6.52 24.81 -23.79
C GLY A 75 5.92 24.71 -22.40
N ARG A 76 5.76 23.49 -21.90
CA ARG A 76 5.76 23.21 -20.46
C ARG A 76 7.21 22.95 -20.03
N ALA A 77 7.67 23.59 -18.96
CA ALA A 77 9.04 23.49 -18.46
C ALA A 77 9.51 22.03 -18.19
N GLY A 78 8.57 21.11 -17.89
CA GLY A 78 8.85 19.67 -17.74
C GLY A 78 9.28 18.96 -19.04
N ASP A 79 8.81 19.40 -20.18
CA ASP A 79 9.15 18.80 -21.49
C ASP A 79 10.58 19.12 -21.92
N ALA A 80 11.13 20.26 -21.55
CA ALA A 80 12.49 20.66 -21.91
C ALA A 80 13.56 19.73 -21.30
N THR A 81 13.41 19.35 -20.04
CA THR A 81 14.34 18.44 -19.34
C THR A 81 14.24 17.01 -19.87
N ALA A 82 13.03 16.54 -20.17
CA ALA A 82 12.80 15.23 -20.73
C ALA A 82 13.31 15.08 -22.19
N ARG A 83 13.41 16.17 -22.92
CA ARG A 83 13.98 16.18 -24.29
C ARG A 83 15.50 16.02 -24.30
N ILE A 84 16.19 16.36 -23.23
CA ILE A 84 17.66 16.30 -23.16
C ILE A 84 18.18 14.90 -23.54
N ILE A 85 17.53 13.85 -23.09
CA ILE A 85 17.95 12.49 -23.38
C ILE A 85 17.87 12.16 -24.91
N PHE A 86 16.98 12.82 -25.62
CA PHE A 86 16.76 12.62 -27.08
C PHE A 86 17.42 13.67 -27.96
N SER A 87 18.02 14.72 -27.38
CA SER A 87 18.61 15.83 -28.12
C SER A 87 20.12 15.64 -28.29
N ARG A 88 20.63 16.13 -29.41
CA ARG A 88 22.08 16.27 -29.59
C ARG A 88 22.60 17.36 -28.66
N ARG A 89 23.71 17.10 -28.00
CA ARG A 89 24.30 17.98 -27.02
C ARG A 89 25.76 18.25 -27.33
N ASP A 90 26.15 19.51 -27.41
CA ASP A 90 27.52 19.92 -27.68
C ASP A 90 28.44 19.56 -26.51
N ASP A 91 27.93 19.71 -25.28
CA ASP A 91 28.60 19.28 -24.05
C ASP A 91 28.73 17.73 -23.91
N PHE A 92 28.17 16.99 -24.88
CA PHE A 92 28.23 15.53 -24.95
C PHE A 92 28.75 15.04 -26.32
N GLY A 93 29.66 15.83 -26.92
CA GLY A 93 30.25 15.54 -28.22
C GLY A 93 29.24 15.47 -29.37
N SER A 94 28.25 16.34 -29.39
CA SER A 94 27.16 16.42 -30.39
C SER A 94 26.39 15.08 -30.57
N ARG A 95 26.39 14.21 -29.54
CA ARG A 95 25.68 12.92 -29.50
C ARG A 95 24.39 13.05 -28.71
N LYS A 96 23.47 12.13 -28.94
CA LYS A 96 22.25 11.97 -28.12
C LYS A 96 22.54 10.97 -26.98
N PRO A 97 22.21 11.30 -25.73
CA PRO A 97 22.37 10.35 -24.63
C PRO A 97 21.67 9.01 -24.85
N ILE A 98 20.47 9.02 -25.43
CA ILE A 98 19.72 7.79 -25.74
C ILE A 98 20.44 6.86 -26.72
N ASP A 99 21.17 7.40 -27.73
CA ASP A 99 21.88 6.60 -28.70
C ASP A 99 23.05 5.84 -28.07
N ILE A 100 23.67 6.43 -27.04
CA ILE A 100 24.76 5.78 -26.27
C ILE A 100 24.19 4.68 -25.39
N LEU A 101 23.09 4.96 -24.68
CA LEU A 101 22.40 3.98 -23.86
C LEU A 101 21.89 2.80 -24.73
N ALA A 102 21.32 3.07 -25.88
CA ALA A 102 20.82 2.04 -26.79
C ALA A 102 21.93 1.10 -27.30
N LYS A 103 23.16 1.61 -27.50
CA LYS A 103 24.30 0.80 -27.94
C LYS A 103 24.79 -0.20 -26.89
N THR A 104 24.47 0.02 -25.63
CA THR A 104 24.80 -0.93 -24.54
C THR A 104 23.87 -2.12 -24.49
N ASN A 105 22.76 -2.11 -25.21
CA ASN A 105 21.68 -3.11 -25.15
C ASN A 105 21.33 -3.44 -23.68
N PRO A 106 20.89 -2.47 -22.87
CA PRO A 106 20.76 -2.64 -21.44
C PRO A 106 19.69 -3.66 -21.07
N ILE A 107 19.88 -4.37 -19.97
CA ILE A 107 18.80 -5.08 -19.31
C ILE A 107 17.91 -4.03 -18.65
N MET A 108 16.64 -3.99 -19.01
CA MET A 108 15.68 -3.04 -18.44
C MET A 108 14.84 -3.71 -17.35
N ILE A 109 14.76 -3.07 -16.21
CA ILE A 109 13.91 -3.49 -15.09
C ILE A 109 12.85 -2.40 -14.90
N ILE A 110 11.57 -2.77 -14.97
CA ILE A 110 10.45 -1.84 -14.78
C ILE A 110 9.68 -2.24 -13.54
N ASP A 111 9.68 -1.36 -12.55
CA ASP A 111 8.89 -1.51 -11.35
C ASP A 111 7.50 -0.91 -11.55
N GLU A 112 6.47 -1.63 -11.07
CA GLU A 112 5.06 -1.26 -11.21
C GLU A 112 4.69 -0.90 -12.67
N PRO A 113 4.85 -1.84 -13.64
CA PRO A 113 4.67 -1.58 -15.07
C PRO A 113 3.30 -1.03 -15.43
N GLN A 114 2.24 -1.33 -14.67
CA GLN A 114 0.92 -0.75 -14.87
C GLN A 114 0.90 0.77 -14.67
N SER A 115 1.76 1.30 -13.81
CA SER A 115 1.92 2.74 -13.57
C SER A 115 2.86 3.40 -14.58
N VAL A 116 3.83 2.64 -15.11
CA VAL A 116 4.84 3.11 -16.06
C VAL A 116 4.33 3.04 -17.51
N LEU A 117 3.80 1.88 -17.90
CA LEU A 117 3.49 1.60 -19.31
C LEU A 117 2.11 2.12 -19.74
N GLY A 118 1.23 2.46 -18.79
CA GLY A 118 -0.14 2.88 -19.10
C GLY A 118 -0.96 1.81 -19.84
N THR A 119 -2.14 2.19 -20.33
CA THR A 119 -3.06 1.29 -21.05
C THR A 119 -2.92 1.33 -22.55
N ASP A 120 -2.45 2.46 -23.12
CA ASP A 120 -2.28 2.63 -24.55
C ASP A 120 -0.93 2.03 -25.02
N ALA A 121 -1.01 1.09 -25.95
CA ALA A 121 0.16 0.45 -26.56
C ALA A 121 1.08 1.43 -27.31
N ASN A 122 0.54 2.55 -27.78
CA ASN A 122 1.26 3.56 -28.56
C ASN A 122 1.66 4.82 -27.78
N ASN A 123 1.55 4.79 -26.45
CA ASN A 123 1.89 5.96 -25.64
C ASN A 123 3.39 6.33 -25.72
N ALA A 124 3.69 7.56 -25.34
CA ALA A 124 5.05 8.11 -25.40
C ALA A 124 6.05 7.32 -24.55
N THR A 125 5.65 6.80 -23.39
CA THR A 125 6.51 6.00 -22.51
C THR A 125 6.95 4.71 -23.18
N ARG A 126 6.02 3.95 -23.78
CA ARG A 126 6.35 2.69 -24.48
C ARG A 126 7.26 2.94 -25.69
N LYS A 127 7.04 4.04 -26.42
CA LYS A 127 7.94 4.46 -27.50
C LYS A 127 9.32 4.83 -26.97
N GLY A 128 9.38 5.60 -25.87
CA GLY A 128 10.63 5.95 -25.23
C GLY A 128 11.44 4.73 -24.76
N ILE A 129 10.77 3.76 -24.13
CA ILE A 129 11.39 2.50 -23.70
C ILE A 129 12.02 1.73 -24.88
N LYS A 130 11.34 1.65 -26.02
CA LYS A 130 11.88 1.00 -27.24
C LYS A 130 13.17 1.67 -27.74
N LEU A 131 13.32 2.97 -27.55
CA LEU A 131 14.52 3.70 -27.97
C LEU A 131 15.77 3.37 -27.15
N PHE A 132 15.62 2.82 -25.96
CA PHE A 132 16.76 2.27 -25.18
C PHE A 132 17.30 0.98 -25.80
N ASN A 133 16.60 0.37 -26.74
CA ASN A 133 16.98 -0.88 -27.39
C ASN A 133 17.38 -1.99 -26.39
N PRO A 134 16.53 -2.30 -25.40
CA PRO A 134 16.90 -3.25 -24.35
C PRO A 134 17.10 -4.66 -24.89
N LEU A 135 18.08 -5.38 -24.37
CA LEU A 135 18.30 -6.80 -24.64
C LEU A 135 17.06 -7.62 -24.25
N PHE A 136 16.54 -7.36 -23.05
CA PHE A 136 15.21 -7.80 -22.58
C PHE A 136 14.74 -6.89 -21.47
N THR A 137 13.44 -7.02 -21.13
CA THR A 137 12.81 -6.23 -20.09
C THR A 137 12.17 -7.13 -19.04
N LEU A 138 12.53 -6.93 -17.78
CA LEU A 138 11.90 -7.57 -16.62
C LEU A 138 10.83 -6.64 -16.04
N LEU A 139 9.63 -7.17 -15.87
CA LEU A 139 8.50 -6.45 -15.31
C LEU A 139 8.21 -6.99 -13.91
N TYR A 140 8.33 -6.14 -12.90
CA TYR A 140 8.05 -6.46 -11.50
C TYR A 140 6.76 -5.79 -11.06
N SER A 141 5.78 -6.59 -10.62
CA SER A 141 4.52 -6.07 -10.08
C SER A 141 3.83 -7.12 -9.23
N ALA A 142 3.15 -6.68 -8.18
CA ALA A 142 2.21 -7.50 -7.43
C ALA A 142 0.86 -7.66 -8.18
N THR A 143 0.54 -6.75 -9.11
CA THR A 143 -0.76 -6.63 -9.77
C THR A 143 -0.62 -6.43 -11.28
N HIS A 144 -0.12 -7.43 -11.99
CA HIS A 144 -0.03 -7.39 -13.45
C HIS A 144 -1.41 -7.31 -14.10
N ARG A 145 -1.60 -6.35 -15.02
CA ARG A 145 -2.81 -6.27 -15.85
C ARG A 145 -2.76 -7.24 -17.03
N GLU A 146 -1.59 -7.38 -17.62
CA GLU A 146 -1.32 -8.27 -18.74
C GLU A 146 -0.14 -9.16 -18.37
N ILE A 147 -0.27 -10.46 -18.61
CA ILE A 147 0.76 -11.45 -18.28
C ILE A 147 1.42 -11.88 -19.57
N PHE A 148 2.74 -11.61 -19.68
CA PHE A 148 3.58 -12.07 -20.77
C PHE A 148 4.77 -12.86 -20.21
N ASN A 149 4.99 -14.07 -20.71
CA ASN A 149 6.16 -14.88 -20.36
C ASN A 149 6.47 -14.86 -18.85
N GLN A 150 5.46 -15.13 -18.02
CA GLN A 150 5.61 -15.08 -16.57
C GLN A 150 6.61 -16.15 -16.12
N VAL A 151 7.75 -15.72 -15.60
CA VAL A 151 8.84 -16.61 -15.10
C VAL A 151 8.72 -16.92 -13.63
N TYR A 152 8.05 -16.05 -12.85
CA TYR A 152 7.85 -16.24 -11.43
C TYR A 152 6.54 -15.61 -10.97
N ARG A 153 5.87 -16.27 -10.02
CA ARG A 153 4.67 -15.76 -9.36
C ARG A 153 4.76 -16.01 -7.86
N LEU A 154 4.47 -14.98 -7.10
CA LEU A 154 4.23 -15.06 -5.67
C LEU A 154 3.16 -14.02 -5.33
N ASP A 155 1.89 -14.42 -5.42
CA ASP A 155 0.78 -13.55 -5.04
C ASP A 155 0.49 -13.62 -3.53
N ALA A 156 -0.48 -12.82 -3.06
CA ALA A 156 -0.85 -12.76 -1.65
C ALA A 156 -1.33 -14.12 -1.10
N ILE A 157 -2.02 -14.91 -1.92
CA ILE A 157 -2.50 -16.24 -1.54
C ILE A 157 -1.34 -17.22 -1.46
N ASP A 158 -0.45 -17.20 -2.46
CA ASP A 158 0.76 -18.02 -2.46
C ASP A 158 1.65 -17.70 -1.25
N ALA A 159 1.85 -16.42 -0.95
CA ALA A 159 2.62 -15.98 0.20
C ALA A 159 2.01 -16.43 1.52
N TYR A 160 0.67 -16.35 1.63
CA TYR A 160 -0.06 -16.83 2.80
C TYR A 160 0.06 -18.36 2.98
N ASN A 161 -0.18 -19.13 1.92
CA ASN A 161 -0.08 -20.59 1.95
C ASN A 161 1.34 -21.07 2.29
N LYS A 162 2.36 -20.35 1.81
CA LYS A 162 3.77 -20.60 2.12
C LYS A 162 4.20 -20.05 3.48
N LYS A 163 3.31 -19.43 4.26
CA LYS A 163 3.59 -18.84 5.58
C LYS A 163 4.68 -17.74 5.56
N LEU A 164 4.81 -17.04 4.44
CA LEU A 164 5.77 -15.95 4.27
C LEU A 164 5.26 -14.61 4.78
N VAL A 165 3.95 -14.50 5.00
CA VAL A 165 3.28 -13.29 5.52
C VAL A 165 2.41 -13.64 6.71
N LYS A 166 2.12 -12.65 7.56
CA LYS A 166 1.19 -12.78 8.67
C LYS A 166 -0.21 -13.05 8.15
N LYS A 167 -1.01 -13.78 8.93
CA LYS A 167 -2.44 -13.95 8.66
C LYS A 167 -3.11 -12.57 8.66
N ILE A 168 -3.84 -12.27 7.59
CA ILE A 168 -4.74 -11.13 7.54
C ILE A 168 -6.12 -11.66 7.94
N GLU A 169 -6.62 -11.21 9.07
CA GLU A 169 -7.99 -11.47 9.51
C GLU A 169 -8.82 -10.23 9.21
N VAL A 170 -9.84 -10.39 8.36
CA VAL A 170 -10.78 -9.32 8.08
C VAL A 170 -11.96 -9.50 9.01
N ARG A 171 -12.12 -8.59 9.94
CA ARG A 171 -13.31 -8.50 10.79
C ARG A 171 -14.23 -7.42 10.23
N SER A 172 -15.48 -7.75 10.07
CA SER A 172 -16.49 -6.78 9.67
C SER A 172 -17.39 -6.45 10.85
N VAL A 173 -17.72 -5.17 11.00
CA VAL A 173 -18.71 -4.72 11.98
C VAL A 173 -20.07 -4.82 11.32
N HIS A 174 -20.96 -5.65 11.88
CA HIS A 174 -22.33 -5.82 11.39
C HIS A 174 -23.31 -5.21 12.38
N GLN A 175 -24.23 -4.37 11.88
CA GLN A 175 -25.34 -3.88 12.68
C GLN A 175 -26.43 -4.96 12.77
N VAL A 176 -26.73 -5.39 13.99
CA VAL A 176 -27.76 -6.38 14.28
C VAL A 176 -28.99 -5.64 14.83
N GLY A 177 -30.04 -5.57 14.02
CA GLY A 177 -31.27 -4.90 14.38
C GLY A 177 -31.20 -3.36 14.25
N SER A 178 -32.30 -2.73 13.85
CA SER A 178 -32.42 -1.28 13.83
C SER A 178 -33.74 -0.88 14.55
N THR A 179 -33.67 -0.72 15.85
CA THR A 179 -34.66 0.05 16.56
C THR A 179 -34.00 1.34 17.00
N ALA A 180 -34.51 2.47 16.50
CA ALA A 180 -33.97 3.80 16.77
C ALA A 180 -34.04 4.21 18.27
N THR A 181 -34.50 3.30 19.12
CA THR A 181 -34.74 3.49 20.56
C THR A 181 -33.73 2.74 21.44
N ASN A 182 -32.87 1.85 20.87
CA ASN A 182 -31.95 1.08 21.67
C ASN A 182 -30.61 1.81 21.79
N GLY A 183 -30.01 1.76 22.97
CA GLY A 183 -28.66 2.28 23.22
C GLY A 183 -27.60 1.55 22.40
N TYR A 184 -26.55 2.27 22.07
CA TYR A 184 -25.38 1.70 21.39
C TYR A 184 -24.72 0.61 22.25
N VAL A 185 -24.60 -0.60 21.72
CA VAL A 185 -23.82 -1.70 22.32
C VAL A 185 -23.01 -2.37 21.22
N TYR A 186 -21.72 -2.48 21.44
CA TYR A 186 -20.75 -3.12 20.53
C TYR A 186 -19.99 -4.20 21.27
N LEU A 187 -19.91 -5.41 20.73
CA LEU A 187 -19.04 -6.46 21.25
C LEU A 187 -17.73 -6.49 20.47
N ASP A 188 -16.66 -6.09 21.13
CA ASP A 188 -15.30 -6.10 20.55
C ASP A 188 -14.74 -7.53 20.53
N GLU A 189 -14.56 -8.13 21.71
CA GLU A 189 -14.03 -9.49 21.84
C GLU A 189 -14.49 -10.17 23.13
N ILE A 190 -14.35 -11.49 23.18
CA ILE A 190 -14.49 -12.27 24.41
C ILE A 190 -13.09 -12.69 24.86
N VAL A 191 -12.72 -12.30 26.08
CA VAL A 191 -11.44 -12.62 26.70
C VAL A 191 -11.58 -13.86 27.56
N ILE A 192 -10.91 -14.92 27.14
CA ILE A 192 -10.86 -16.20 27.87
C ILE A 192 -9.60 -16.21 28.72
N SER A 193 -9.76 -16.37 30.04
CA SER A 193 -8.69 -16.46 31.00
C SER A 193 -8.85 -17.73 31.87
N LYS A 194 -8.04 -17.88 32.90
CA LYS A 194 -8.18 -18.97 33.88
C LYS A 194 -9.45 -18.86 34.74
N GLY A 195 -10.14 -17.70 34.73
CA GLY A 195 -11.42 -17.45 35.40
C GLY A 195 -12.58 -17.54 34.42
N ASN A 196 -13.75 -16.99 34.83
CA ASN A 196 -14.92 -16.88 33.95
C ASN A 196 -14.57 -16.00 32.74
N PRO A 197 -15.14 -16.30 31.55
CA PRO A 197 -14.95 -15.48 30.38
C PRO A 197 -15.48 -14.07 30.62
N GLN A 198 -14.81 -13.08 30.05
CA GLN A 198 -15.18 -11.67 30.10
C GLN A 198 -15.37 -11.13 28.69
N ALA A 199 -16.26 -10.15 28.53
CA ALA A 199 -16.50 -9.50 27.25
C ALA A 199 -15.96 -8.07 27.25
N ARG A 200 -15.36 -7.65 26.15
CA ARG A 200 -15.01 -6.24 25.94
C ARG A 200 -16.18 -5.59 25.22
N LEU A 201 -16.98 -4.80 25.97
CA LEU A 201 -18.18 -4.14 25.47
C LEU A 201 -17.97 -2.64 25.31
N GLY A 202 -18.35 -2.12 24.14
CA GLY A 202 -18.50 -0.70 23.86
C GLY A 202 -19.93 -0.25 24.15
N PHE A 203 -20.12 0.83 24.90
CA PHE A 203 -21.41 1.42 25.21
C PHE A 203 -21.31 2.91 25.54
N ASP A 204 -22.44 3.60 25.53
CA ASP A 204 -22.52 5.02 25.86
C ASP A 204 -22.59 5.25 27.37
N VAL A 205 -21.88 6.27 27.84
CA VAL A 205 -21.89 6.71 29.25
C VAL A 205 -22.22 8.19 29.30
N LYS A 206 -23.12 8.55 30.22
CA LYS A 206 -23.50 9.93 30.49
C LYS A 206 -22.32 10.68 31.12
N THR A 207 -22.03 11.86 30.60
CA THR A 207 -21.04 12.79 31.12
C THR A 207 -21.67 14.15 31.39
N THR A 208 -20.96 15.06 32.03
CA THR A 208 -21.39 16.44 32.27
C THR A 208 -21.71 17.23 31.01
N ASN A 209 -21.08 16.86 29.88
CA ASN A 209 -21.20 17.56 28.60
C ASN A 209 -21.92 16.73 27.52
N GLY A 210 -22.70 15.71 27.89
CA GLY A 210 -23.41 14.84 26.97
C GLY A 210 -23.12 13.37 27.17
N THR A 211 -23.19 12.57 26.11
CA THR A 211 -22.85 11.15 26.13
C THR A 211 -21.47 10.90 25.50
N ARG A 212 -20.73 9.93 26.07
CA ARG A 212 -19.45 9.50 25.55
C ARG A 212 -19.40 7.99 25.43
N GLN A 213 -18.90 7.49 24.32
CA GLN A 213 -18.60 6.06 24.16
C GLN A 213 -17.42 5.62 25.01
N THR A 214 -17.55 4.46 25.58
CA THR A 214 -16.48 3.79 26.32
C THR A 214 -16.45 2.31 26.00
N ILE A 215 -15.28 1.69 26.05
CA ILE A 215 -15.13 0.24 25.97
C ILE A 215 -14.62 -0.24 27.33
N ARG A 216 -15.29 -1.25 27.90
CA ARG A 216 -14.90 -1.85 29.19
C ARG A 216 -14.89 -3.36 29.11
N LEU A 217 -14.00 -3.97 29.86
CA LEU A 217 -14.01 -5.41 30.11
C LEU A 217 -15.04 -5.71 31.20
N VAL A 218 -16.03 -6.53 30.86
CA VAL A 218 -17.19 -6.79 31.70
C VAL A 218 -17.42 -8.28 31.91
N GLY A 219 -17.99 -8.66 33.02
CA GLY A 219 -18.40 -10.02 33.35
C GLY A 219 -19.93 -10.19 33.32
N GLU A 220 -20.38 -11.40 33.62
CA GLU A 220 -21.81 -11.70 33.83
C GLU A 220 -22.38 -10.84 34.95
N GLY A 221 -23.61 -10.42 34.81
CA GLY A 221 -24.30 -9.54 35.73
C GLY A 221 -24.02 -8.05 35.51
N PHE A 222 -23.19 -7.64 34.57
CA PHE A 222 -22.92 -6.25 34.26
C PHE A 222 -24.18 -5.57 33.68
N ASP A 223 -24.63 -4.51 34.33
CA ASP A 223 -25.85 -3.76 33.98
C ASP A 223 -25.48 -2.46 33.28
N LEU A 224 -25.81 -2.38 31.96
CA LEU A 224 -25.45 -1.21 31.16
C LEU A 224 -26.23 0.06 31.61
N LYS A 225 -27.46 -0.09 32.08
CA LYS A 225 -28.23 1.06 32.57
C LYS A 225 -27.59 1.72 33.77
N GLU A 226 -27.17 0.91 34.74
CA GLU A 226 -26.46 1.38 35.92
C GLU A 226 -25.15 2.03 35.58
N GLN A 227 -24.35 1.33 34.79
CA GLN A 227 -22.96 1.71 34.44
C GLN A 227 -22.88 2.85 33.41
N SER A 228 -23.95 3.12 32.67
CA SER A 228 -24.03 4.24 31.74
C SER A 228 -24.38 5.58 32.42
N GLY A 229 -24.66 5.58 33.73
CA GLY A 229 -25.15 6.74 34.45
C GLY A 229 -26.66 6.94 34.25
N GLY A 230 -27.40 5.84 34.08
CA GLY A 230 -28.87 5.82 34.03
C GLY A 230 -29.46 6.22 32.68
N LEU A 231 -28.75 6.02 31.58
CA LEU A 231 -29.29 6.27 30.23
C LEU A 231 -30.52 5.41 29.98
N GLN A 232 -31.61 6.04 29.49
CA GLN A 232 -32.89 5.38 29.27
C GLN A 232 -32.83 4.40 28.08
N GLU A 233 -31.93 4.58 27.17
CA GLU A 233 -31.67 3.70 26.02
C GLU A 233 -31.28 2.27 26.45
N TYR A 234 -30.83 2.09 27.71
CA TYR A 234 -30.51 0.78 28.29
C TYR A 234 -31.54 0.30 29.30
N ALA A 235 -32.75 0.93 29.33
CA ALA A 235 -33.80 0.58 30.30
C ALA A 235 -34.38 -0.84 30.08
N ASP A 236 -34.33 -1.37 28.86
CA ASP A 236 -34.89 -2.65 28.49
C ASP A 236 -33.90 -3.82 28.77
N ASN A 237 -33.63 -4.03 30.06
CA ASN A 237 -32.83 -5.16 30.56
C ASN A 237 -31.51 -5.41 29.81
N PHE A 238 -30.78 -4.37 29.46
CA PHE A 238 -29.41 -4.49 28.91
C PHE A 238 -28.43 -4.89 30.01
N LYS A 239 -28.66 -6.04 30.60
CA LYS A 239 -27.81 -6.66 31.61
C LYS A 239 -27.19 -7.93 31.03
N VAL A 240 -25.91 -8.09 31.15
CA VAL A 240 -25.19 -9.29 30.66
C VAL A 240 -25.67 -10.49 31.47
N GLU A 241 -26.35 -11.42 30.84
CA GLU A 241 -26.84 -12.67 31.42
C GLU A 241 -25.75 -13.71 31.45
N ARG A 242 -25.09 -13.94 30.29
CA ARG A 242 -24.07 -14.99 30.12
C ARG A 242 -23.06 -14.59 29.07
N ILE A 243 -21.81 -14.96 29.31
CA ILE A 243 -20.72 -14.84 28.34
C ILE A 243 -20.24 -16.26 28.03
N ASP A 244 -20.42 -16.67 26.77
CA ASP A 244 -20.09 -18.01 26.33
C ASP A 244 -18.82 -17.99 25.48
N GLY A 245 -17.71 -18.46 26.06
CA GLY A 245 -16.43 -18.53 25.37
C GLY A 245 -16.32 -19.65 24.32
N LEU A 246 -17.24 -20.64 24.32
CA LEU A 246 -17.24 -21.71 23.32
C LEU A 246 -17.96 -21.29 22.04
N THR A 247 -19.11 -20.63 22.18
CA THR A 247 -19.88 -20.11 21.04
C THR A 247 -19.45 -18.70 20.64
N ASN A 248 -18.57 -18.10 21.42
CA ASN A 248 -18.08 -16.73 21.23
C ASN A 248 -19.22 -15.71 21.18
N THR A 249 -20.12 -15.75 22.18
CA THR A 249 -21.32 -14.93 22.26
C THR A 249 -21.52 -14.30 23.63
N VAL A 250 -22.14 -13.10 23.64
CA VAL A 250 -22.66 -12.45 24.84
C VAL A 250 -24.17 -12.42 24.77
N HIS A 251 -24.83 -12.90 25.81
CA HIS A 251 -26.28 -12.91 25.95
C HIS A 251 -26.72 -11.85 26.98
N PHE A 252 -27.78 -11.11 26.67
CA PHE A 252 -28.40 -10.12 27.54
C PHE A 252 -29.78 -10.60 28.00
N LEU A 253 -30.23 -10.15 29.18
CA LEU A 253 -31.51 -10.50 29.72
C LEU A 253 -32.72 -10.10 28.86
N ASN A 254 -32.55 -9.11 27.98
CA ASN A 254 -33.59 -8.70 27.01
C ASN A 254 -33.66 -9.60 25.77
N GLY A 255 -32.92 -10.72 25.75
CA GLY A 255 -32.85 -11.66 24.62
C GLY A 255 -31.89 -11.27 23.50
N LEU A 256 -31.22 -10.12 23.62
CA LEU A 256 -30.16 -9.75 22.67
C LEU A 256 -28.98 -10.71 22.81
N MET A 257 -28.45 -11.15 21.67
CA MET A 257 -27.22 -11.95 21.57
C MET A 257 -26.28 -11.25 20.58
N LEU A 258 -25.02 -11.10 20.95
CA LEU A 258 -23.99 -10.50 20.13
C LEU A 258 -22.78 -11.41 19.96
N HIS A 259 -22.24 -11.43 18.76
CA HIS A 259 -20.93 -11.96 18.43
C HIS A 259 -19.88 -10.84 18.35
N PRO A 260 -18.58 -11.13 18.50
CA PRO A 260 -17.53 -10.16 18.27
C PRO A 260 -17.67 -9.47 16.90
N GLY A 261 -17.56 -8.15 16.88
CA GLY A 261 -17.76 -7.32 15.70
C GLY A 261 -19.21 -6.90 15.47
N GLU A 262 -20.18 -7.36 16.26
CA GLU A 262 -21.59 -6.95 16.13
C GLU A 262 -21.94 -5.72 16.98
N VAL A 263 -22.79 -4.88 16.43
CA VAL A 263 -23.28 -3.65 17.07
C VAL A 263 -24.79 -3.57 16.97
N VAL A 264 -25.43 -3.07 18.02
CA VAL A 264 -26.87 -2.79 18.07
C VAL A 264 -27.11 -1.37 18.54
N GLY A 265 -28.24 -0.80 18.15
CA GLY A 265 -28.70 0.53 18.56
C GLY A 265 -28.36 1.63 17.56
N SER A 266 -28.44 2.89 18.04
CA SER A 266 -28.19 4.07 17.21
C SER A 266 -26.72 4.22 16.88
N VAL A 267 -26.34 3.82 15.67
CA VAL A 267 -24.95 3.88 15.17
C VAL A 267 -24.91 4.85 14.00
N ASN A 268 -24.06 5.87 14.08
CA ASN A 268 -23.76 6.71 12.92
C ASN A 268 -22.56 6.14 12.15
N GLU A 269 -22.37 6.58 10.88
CA GLU A 269 -21.25 6.11 10.04
C GLU A 269 -19.87 6.35 10.68
N ASP A 270 -19.69 7.42 11.45
CA ASP A 270 -18.41 7.72 12.08
C ASP A 270 -18.07 6.72 13.19
N ILE A 271 -19.08 6.19 13.87
CA ILE A 271 -18.93 5.17 14.91
C ILE A 271 -18.52 3.85 14.27
N LEU A 272 -19.19 3.43 13.19
CA LEU A 272 -18.82 2.23 12.43
C LEU A 272 -17.38 2.32 11.90
N ARG A 273 -17.00 3.46 11.33
CA ARG A 273 -15.64 3.69 10.84
C ARG A 273 -14.60 3.66 11.96
N ARG A 274 -14.87 4.25 13.12
CA ARG A 274 -13.95 4.20 14.27
C ARG A 274 -13.73 2.78 14.79
N ASN A 275 -14.78 1.97 14.84
CA ASN A 275 -14.68 0.58 15.24
C ASN A 275 -13.88 -0.24 14.23
N GLN A 276 -14.10 -0.03 12.91
CA GLN A 276 -13.33 -0.65 11.85
C GLN A 276 -11.82 -0.29 11.85
N ILE A 277 -11.47 0.93 12.29
CA ILE A 277 -10.07 1.38 12.37
C ILE A 277 -9.35 0.81 13.60
N ARG A 278 -10.09 0.47 14.66
CA ARG A 278 -9.51 -0.10 15.89
C ARG A 278 -9.15 -1.59 15.78
N GLU A 279 -9.78 -2.31 14.87
CA GLU A 279 -9.47 -3.70 14.56
C GLU A 279 -8.37 -3.83 13.48
#